data_02973a5df92542843a23d4ba5e6a2d96
#
_entry.id   02973a5df92542843a23d4ba5e6a2d96
#
_cell.length_a   1.000
_cell.length_b   1.000
_cell.length_c   1.000
_cell.angle_alpha   90.00
_cell.angle_beta   90.00
_cell.angle_gamma   90.00
#
_symmetry.space_group_name_H-M   'P 1'
#
loop_
_entity.id
_entity.type
_entity.pdbx_description
1 polymer ?
#
loop_
_entity_poly.entity_id
_entity_poly.type
_entity_poly.pdbx_seq_one_letter_code
_entity_poly.pdbx_strand_id
1 'polypeptide(L)'
;MLRSFLTKAVREDLVVIDHQFPQKEPFAFKNSEINEYFKKIPSFKSYTMFPMLPDDDAWFSHGYGIEYDDFLKNRHGYLQHYDQDKGRIKYIFPNKKYSFRLAYSYFLAETYVLLPFLEKNKIPFVFVLYPGGGFGLNNKKSDLMLTKIFKSKYFKGVITTQAITNDYLKVNNLCPQDKINYIYGGFVQFKKEDIKPKQIYKKSKKTFDICFVAAKYSDKGVDKGYDIFIETAKIISQMTDDVMFHVVGGFDSDDIDTSEIKDRIKFYGFQKPNFLIDFYSKMDISLAPSRPFKLFEGNFDGFPLGIDAGYCGTAIFVSDELKMNKYYKDLEDIVIINLDAKEISAKIMKYYNNPADLYKLSSMCQNKTQELFDIDLQIDERIKVFKNILKGE
;
A
#
# COMPACT_ATOMS: atom_id res chain seq x y z
N MET A 1 10.39 10.11 -54.06
CA MET A 1 9.11 10.31 -53.30
C MET A 1 9.14 9.45 -52.07
N LEU A 2 9.60 9.98 -50.93
CA LEU A 2 9.53 9.32 -49.63
C LEU A 2 8.12 9.54 -49.10
N ARG A 3 7.27 8.52 -49.21
CA ARG A 3 5.99 8.50 -48.44
C ARG A 3 6.35 8.40 -46.94
N SER A 4 6.25 9.52 -46.24
CA SER A 4 6.26 9.51 -44.79
C SER A 4 5.04 8.69 -44.33
N PHE A 5 5.26 7.47 -43.88
CA PHE A 5 4.25 6.73 -43.12
C PHE A 5 4.02 7.47 -41.82
N LEU A 6 3.09 8.40 -41.83
CA LEU A 6 2.54 8.98 -40.61
C LEU A 6 1.88 7.82 -39.82
N THR A 7 2.62 7.23 -38.90
CA THR A 7 2.06 6.24 -38.00
C THR A 7 0.96 6.90 -37.23
N LYS A 8 -0.28 6.43 -37.43
CA LYS A 8 -1.47 6.93 -36.72
C LYS A 8 -1.24 6.81 -35.24
N ALA A 9 -1.44 7.90 -34.50
CA ALA A 9 -1.28 7.90 -33.04
C ALA A 9 -2.26 6.90 -32.41
N VAL A 10 -1.78 6.16 -31.41
CA VAL A 10 -2.63 5.32 -30.56
C VAL A 10 -3.47 6.24 -29.68
N ARG A 11 -4.79 6.15 -29.77
CA ARG A 11 -5.73 7.01 -29.04
C ARG A 11 -6.45 6.20 -27.98
N GLU A 12 -6.51 6.72 -26.75
CA GLU A 12 -7.26 6.16 -25.63
C GLU A 12 -7.81 7.31 -24.76
N ASP A 13 -8.88 7.06 -24.05
CA ASP A 13 -9.48 8.06 -23.15
C ASP A 13 -8.75 8.12 -21.82
N LEU A 14 -8.83 7.06 -21.03
CA LEU A 14 -8.19 6.95 -19.71
C LEU A 14 -7.31 5.72 -19.66
N VAL A 15 -6.06 5.92 -19.31
CA VAL A 15 -5.09 4.83 -19.19
C VAL A 15 -4.36 4.91 -17.85
N VAL A 16 -3.99 3.75 -17.31
CA VAL A 16 -2.91 3.68 -16.32
C VAL A 16 -1.61 3.33 -17.04
N ILE A 17 -0.52 3.97 -16.65
CA ILE A 17 0.81 3.61 -17.10
C ILE A 17 1.59 3.16 -15.87
N ASP A 18 2.04 1.91 -15.88
CA ASP A 18 2.76 1.27 -14.76
C ASP A 18 4.05 0.62 -15.25
N HIS A 19 5.06 0.57 -14.40
CA HIS A 19 6.38 0.05 -14.77
C HIS A 19 6.46 -1.48 -14.78
N GLN A 20 5.52 -2.19 -14.13
CA GLN A 20 5.56 -3.65 -13.98
C GLN A 20 4.23 -4.36 -14.21
N PHE A 21 3.11 -3.64 -14.30
CA PHE A 21 1.82 -4.28 -14.54
C PHE A 21 1.73 -4.82 -15.98
N PRO A 22 1.24 -6.03 -16.21
CA PRO A 22 0.76 -6.99 -15.22
C PRO A 22 1.91 -7.77 -14.57
N GLN A 23 1.73 -8.15 -13.31
CA GLN A 23 2.64 -9.07 -12.66
C GLN A 23 2.18 -10.51 -12.88
N LYS A 24 3.14 -11.44 -12.97
CA LYS A 24 2.85 -12.87 -13.15
C LYS A 24 1.97 -13.41 -12.01
N GLU A 25 2.26 -12.98 -10.79
CA GLU A 25 1.45 -13.28 -9.60
C GLU A 25 0.69 -12.00 -9.20
N PRO A 26 -0.63 -11.93 -9.43
CA PRO A 26 -1.40 -10.69 -9.34
C PRO A 26 -1.84 -10.34 -7.90
N PHE A 27 -0.93 -10.42 -6.92
CA PHE A 27 -1.25 -10.21 -5.50
C PHE A 27 -0.84 -8.84 -4.93
N ALA A 28 -0.27 -7.96 -5.74
CA ALA A 28 0.08 -6.62 -5.29
C ALA A 28 -1.15 -5.69 -5.28
N PHE A 29 -1.17 -4.73 -4.34
CA PHE A 29 -2.28 -3.77 -4.22
C PHE A 29 -2.57 -3.02 -5.53
N LYS A 30 -1.55 -2.68 -6.34
CA LYS A 30 -1.74 -2.06 -7.66
C LYS A 30 -2.55 -2.94 -8.62
N ASN A 31 -2.33 -4.24 -8.59
CA ASN A 31 -3.12 -5.17 -9.41
C ASN A 31 -4.60 -5.13 -9.00
N SER A 32 -4.89 -5.12 -7.71
CA SER A 32 -6.26 -5.00 -7.20
C SER A 32 -6.91 -3.68 -7.62
N GLU A 33 -6.17 -2.57 -7.52
CA GLU A 33 -6.65 -1.25 -7.95
C GLU A 33 -6.96 -1.22 -9.46
N ILE A 34 -6.04 -1.70 -10.30
CA ILE A 34 -6.22 -1.73 -11.75
C ILE A 34 -7.40 -2.64 -12.14
N ASN A 35 -7.56 -3.78 -11.47
CA ASN A 35 -8.68 -4.69 -11.69
C ASN A 35 -10.03 -4.03 -11.39
N GLU A 36 -10.11 -3.22 -10.34
CA GLU A 36 -11.36 -2.48 -10.05
C GLU A 36 -11.64 -1.40 -11.10
N TYR A 37 -10.61 -0.71 -11.62
CA TYR A 37 -10.81 0.19 -12.76
C TYR A 37 -11.27 -0.56 -14.01
N PHE A 38 -10.75 -1.75 -14.27
CA PHE A 38 -11.23 -2.59 -15.37
C PHE A 38 -12.70 -2.97 -15.20
N LYS A 39 -13.18 -3.25 -14.01
CA LYS A 39 -14.60 -3.55 -13.75
C LYS A 39 -15.50 -2.33 -13.93
N LYS A 40 -15.07 -1.18 -13.38
CA LYS A 40 -15.91 0.03 -13.30
C LYS A 40 -15.84 0.93 -14.54
N ILE A 41 -14.79 0.83 -15.37
CA ILE A 41 -14.58 1.70 -16.54
C ILE A 41 -14.29 0.83 -17.78
N PRO A 42 -15.30 0.59 -18.63
CA PRO A 42 -15.14 -0.27 -19.81
C PRO A 42 -14.04 0.17 -20.79
N SER A 43 -13.83 1.48 -20.96
CA SER A 43 -12.80 2.05 -21.85
C SER A 43 -11.38 2.09 -21.24
N PHE A 44 -11.24 1.79 -19.96
CA PHE A 44 -9.93 1.83 -19.26
C PHE A 44 -8.92 0.86 -19.83
N LYS A 45 -7.69 1.31 -20.02
CA LYS A 45 -6.57 0.49 -20.50
C LYS A 45 -5.40 0.58 -19.53
N SER A 46 -4.60 -0.46 -19.47
CA SER A 46 -3.30 -0.41 -18.83
C SER A 46 -2.17 -0.50 -19.86
N TYR A 47 -1.14 0.27 -19.62
CA TYR A 47 0.07 0.28 -20.43
C TYR A 47 1.28 0.03 -19.54
N THR A 48 2.10 -0.95 -19.93
CA THR A 48 3.39 -1.22 -19.28
C THR A 48 4.48 -0.41 -19.95
N MET A 49 5.31 0.22 -19.14
CA MET A 49 6.45 1.00 -19.61
C MET A 49 7.55 0.07 -20.16
N PHE A 50 8.18 0.48 -21.27
CA PHE A 50 9.49 -0.08 -21.65
C PHE A 50 10.56 0.41 -20.66
N PRO A 51 11.74 -0.25 -20.58
CA PRO A 51 12.80 0.17 -19.66
C PRO A 51 13.21 1.62 -19.90
N MET A 52 13.09 2.42 -18.88
CA MET A 52 13.50 3.82 -18.84
C MET A 52 14.39 4.05 -17.62
N LEU A 53 15.44 4.82 -17.80
CA LEU A 53 16.31 5.27 -16.71
C LEU A 53 16.05 6.75 -16.45
N PRO A 54 16.09 7.19 -15.20
CA PRO A 54 16.10 8.62 -14.92
C PRO A 54 17.40 9.25 -15.40
N ASP A 55 17.35 10.50 -15.81
CA ASP A 55 18.52 11.25 -16.27
C ASP A 55 19.59 11.48 -15.17
N ASP A 56 19.22 11.30 -13.90
CA ASP A 56 20.05 11.56 -12.72
C ASP A 56 20.26 10.29 -11.89
N ASP A 57 21.51 9.98 -11.71
CA ASP A 57 22.11 8.76 -11.29
C ASP A 57 21.75 8.25 -9.96
N ALA A 58 21.19 8.46 -9.04
CA ALA A 58 21.59 7.88 -7.72
C ALA A 58 20.48 7.27 -6.87
N TRP A 59 19.23 7.36 -7.28
CA TRP A 59 18.14 6.85 -6.43
C TRP A 59 17.52 5.53 -6.87
N PHE A 60 17.76 5.17 -8.10
CA PHE A 60 17.13 4.00 -8.69
C PHE A 60 18.20 3.03 -9.17
N SER A 61 18.66 2.16 -8.28
CA SER A 61 19.51 1.02 -8.64
C SER A 61 18.80 0.07 -9.63
N HIS A 62 17.50 0.28 -9.85
CA HIS A 62 16.69 -0.53 -10.75
C HIS A 62 15.99 0.39 -11.75
N GLY A 63 16.09 0.08 -13.05
CA GLY A 63 15.33 0.76 -14.09
C GLY A 63 13.81 0.61 -13.87
N TYR A 64 13.06 1.59 -14.35
CA TYR A 64 11.60 1.51 -14.40
C TYR A 64 11.17 1.00 -15.77
N GLY A 65 10.19 0.10 -15.76
CA GLY A 65 9.74 -0.59 -16.96
C GLY A 65 10.36 -1.98 -17.10
N ILE A 66 9.82 -2.75 -18.01
CA ILE A 66 10.27 -4.12 -18.30
C ILE A 66 10.43 -4.31 -19.80
N GLU A 67 11.23 -5.28 -20.21
CA GLU A 67 11.38 -5.67 -21.60
C GLU A 67 10.08 -6.28 -22.14
N TYR A 68 9.88 -6.18 -23.46
CA TYR A 68 8.64 -6.64 -24.10
C TYR A 68 8.40 -8.14 -23.91
N ASP A 69 9.45 -8.94 -23.94
CA ASP A 69 9.34 -10.40 -23.73
C ASP A 69 8.92 -10.75 -22.30
N ASP A 70 9.39 -10.00 -21.31
CA ASP A 70 8.96 -10.18 -19.92
C ASP A 70 7.53 -9.68 -19.71
N PHE A 71 7.14 -8.59 -20.38
CA PHE A 71 5.74 -8.17 -20.43
C PHE A 71 4.83 -9.28 -20.99
N LEU A 72 5.22 -9.94 -22.08
CA LEU A 72 4.42 -11.02 -22.66
C LEU A 72 4.28 -12.21 -21.72
N LYS A 73 5.36 -12.60 -21.02
CA LYS A 73 5.33 -13.67 -20.01
C LYS A 73 4.38 -13.33 -18.85
N ASN A 74 4.55 -12.11 -18.31
CA ASN A 74 3.72 -11.63 -17.20
C ASN A 74 2.25 -11.52 -17.60
N ARG A 75 1.98 -10.96 -18.78
CA ARG A 75 0.63 -10.84 -19.34
C ARG A 75 -0.01 -12.21 -19.54
N HIS A 76 0.73 -13.19 -20.03
CA HIS A 76 0.22 -14.55 -20.18
C HIS A 76 -0.21 -15.13 -18.81
N GLY A 77 0.64 -15.04 -17.79
CA GLY A 77 0.30 -15.50 -16.44
C GLY A 77 -0.91 -14.78 -15.85
N TYR A 78 -0.97 -13.45 -15.97
CA TYR A 78 -2.09 -12.65 -15.49
C TYR A 78 -3.42 -13.05 -16.17
N LEU A 79 -3.42 -13.25 -17.47
CA LEU A 79 -4.62 -13.57 -18.24
C LEU A 79 -5.17 -14.98 -17.96
N GLN A 80 -4.41 -15.87 -17.33
CA GLN A 80 -4.94 -17.13 -16.80
C GLN A 80 -6.01 -16.91 -15.72
N HIS A 81 -5.94 -15.76 -15.04
CA HIS A 81 -6.90 -15.37 -13.99
C HIS A 81 -7.94 -14.32 -14.46
N TYR A 82 -7.63 -13.56 -15.52
CA TYR A 82 -8.41 -12.39 -15.97
C TYR A 82 -8.45 -12.32 -17.51
N ASP A 83 -8.91 -13.38 -18.19
CA ASP A 83 -8.89 -13.46 -19.67
C ASP A 83 -9.71 -12.37 -20.36
N GLN A 84 -10.79 -11.88 -19.71
CA GLN A 84 -11.62 -10.76 -20.19
C GLN A 84 -10.82 -9.46 -20.42
N ASP A 85 -9.66 -9.31 -19.82
CA ASP A 85 -8.85 -8.10 -19.91
C ASP A 85 -7.80 -8.12 -21.03
N LYS A 86 -7.76 -9.19 -21.82
CA LYS A 86 -6.77 -9.41 -22.88
C LYS A 86 -6.57 -8.21 -23.82
N GLY A 87 -7.66 -7.56 -24.24
CA GLY A 87 -7.61 -6.39 -25.13
C GLY A 87 -7.25 -5.07 -24.45
N ARG A 88 -7.18 -5.05 -23.12
CA ARG A 88 -7.04 -3.85 -22.29
C ARG A 88 -5.62 -3.65 -21.74
N ILE A 89 -4.79 -4.69 -21.78
CA ILE A 89 -3.41 -4.70 -21.29
C ILE A 89 -2.45 -4.59 -22.45
N LYS A 90 -1.70 -3.51 -22.51
CA LYS A 90 -0.87 -3.11 -23.62
C LYS A 90 0.54 -2.72 -23.17
N TYR A 91 1.45 -2.61 -24.15
CA TYR A 91 2.83 -2.20 -23.93
C TYR A 91 3.14 -0.90 -24.67
N ILE A 92 3.94 -0.03 -24.07
CA ILE A 92 4.42 1.20 -24.71
C ILE A 92 5.66 0.89 -25.56
N PHE A 93 5.56 1.15 -26.85
CA PHE A 93 6.70 1.06 -27.77
C PHE A 93 7.29 2.47 -27.98
N PRO A 94 8.61 2.68 -27.76
CA PRO A 94 9.23 4.01 -27.80
C PRO A 94 9.08 4.74 -29.15
N ASN A 95 8.94 3.98 -30.25
CA ASN A 95 8.85 4.51 -31.61
C ASN A 95 7.41 4.84 -32.06
N LYS A 96 6.39 4.61 -31.21
CA LYS A 96 5.00 4.94 -31.52
C LYS A 96 4.61 6.28 -30.93
N LYS A 97 3.64 6.94 -31.56
CA LYS A 97 2.99 8.14 -31.03
C LYS A 97 1.73 7.73 -30.24
N TYR A 98 1.52 8.41 -29.13
CA TYR A 98 0.38 8.18 -28.26
C TYR A 98 -0.40 9.48 -28.04
N SER A 99 -1.71 9.37 -27.92
CA SER A 99 -2.62 10.48 -27.65
C SER A 99 -3.66 9.97 -26.67
N PHE A 100 -3.35 10.07 -25.37
CA PHE A 100 -4.27 9.72 -24.30
C PHE A 100 -4.91 10.99 -23.77
N ARG A 101 -6.22 10.96 -23.51
CA ARG A 101 -6.91 12.12 -22.91
C ARG A 101 -6.48 12.30 -21.46
N LEU A 102 -6.29 11.20 -20.73
CA LEU A 102 -5.73 11.25 -19.37
C LEU A 102 -4.91 9.99 -19.09
N ALA A 103 -3.70 10.17 -18.57
CA ALA A 103 -2.88 9.11 -18.01
C ALA A 103 -2.89 9.16 -16.48
N TYR A 104 -2.95 8.00 -15.84
CA TYR A 104 -2.79 7.81 -14.41
C TYR A 104 -1.51 7.02 -14.14
N SER A 105 -0.73 7.40 -13.15
CA SER A 105 0.50 6.70 -12.74
C SER A 105 0.61 6.61 -11.22
N TYR A 106 1.55 5.81 -10.76
CA TYR A 106 1.77 5.52 -9.34
C TYR A 106 3.10 6.09 -8.88
N PHE A 107 3.19 6.47 -7.62
CA PHE A 107 4.42 6.88 -6.95
C PHE A 107 5.17 8.05 -7.61
N LEU A 108 6.01 8.70 -6.82
CA LEU A 108 6.82 9.83 -7.27
C LEU A 108 7.85 9.44 -8.33
N ALA A 109 8.67 8.45 -8.03
CA ALA A 109 9.77 8.05 -8.89
C ALA A 109 9.30 7.50 -10.23
N GLU A 110 8.28 6.66 -10.22
CA GLU A 110 7.67 6.11 -11.44
C GLU A 110 7.12 7.22 -12.33
N THR A 111 6.38 8.18 -11.75
CA THR A 111 5.84 9.32 -12.47
C THR A 111 6.94 10.25 -13.00
N TYR A 112 8.01 10.44 -12.22
CA TYR A 112 9.16 11.25 -12.64
C TYR A 112 9.88 10.66 -13.85
N VAL A 113 10.13 9.35 -13.85
CA VAL A 113 10.76 8.65 -14.98
C VAL A 113 9.85 8.69 -16.23
N LEU A 114 8.53 8.64 -16.01
CA LEU A 114 7.53 8.70 -17.08
C LEU A 114 7.36 10.12 -17.68
N LEU A 115 7.74 11.17 -16.95
CA LEU A 115 7.46 12.56 -17.31
C LEU A 115 7.95 12.96 -18.74
N PRO A 116 9.17 12.62 -19.19
CA PRO A 116 9.61 12.93 -20.56
C PRO A 116 8.72 12.32 -21.64
N PHE A 117 8.23 11.10 -21.42
CA PHE A 117 7.29 10.44 -22.34
C PHE A 117 5.94 11.17 -22.39
N LEU A 118 5.41 11.56 -21.23
CA LEU A 118 4.13 12.29 -21.14
C LEU A 118 4.24 13.65 -21.86
N GLU A 119 5.31 14.39 -21.63
CA GLU A 119 5.55 15.70 -22.25
C GLU A 119 5.76 15.62 -23.77
N LYS A 120 6.59 14.67 -24.23
CA LYS A 120 6.81 14.42 -25.64
C LYS A 120 5.52 14.13 -26.41
N ASN A 121 4.62 13.35 -25.80
CA ASN A 121 3.34 12.97 -26.39
C ASN A 121 2.19 13.94 -26.06
N LYS A 122 2.45 14.99 -25.26
CA LYS A 122 1.45 16.00 -24.83
C LYS A 122 0.28 15.36 -24.09
N ILE A 123 0.54 14.39 -23.22
CA ILE A 123 -0.45 13.61 -22.51
C ILE A 123 -0.77 14.27 -21.15
N PRO A 124 -2.03 14.72 -20.91
CA PRO A 124 -2.48 15.11 -19.58
C PRO A 124 -2.34 13.95 -18.60
N PHE A 125 -1.91 14.24 -17.36
CA PHE A 125 -1.74 13.18 -16.39
C PHE A 125 -2.07 13.59 -14.94
N VAL A 126 -2.48 12.59 -14.19
CA VAL A 126 -2.65 12.59 -12.74
C VAL A 126 -1.86 11.43 -12.15
N PHE A 127 -1.38 11.55 -10.94
CA PHE A 127 -0.73 10.44 -10.27
C PHE A 127 -1.12 10.35 -8.80
N VAL A 128 -0.96 9.15 -8.22
CA VAL A 128 -1.13 8.95 -6.78
C VAL A 128 0.23 9.00 -6.10
N LEU A 129 0.33 9.86 -5.09
CA LEU A 129 1.50 10.02 -4.26
C LEU A 129 1.34 9.15 -3.00
N TYR A 130 1.66 7.87 -3.15
CA TYR A 130 1.79 6.96 -2.01
C TYR A 130 3.10 7.22 -1.26
N PRO A 131 3.17 6.92 0.04
CA PRO A 131 4.44 6.92 0.77
C PRO A 131 5.41 5.90 0.18
N GLY A 132 6.69 6.18 0.26
CA GLY A 132 7.71 5.40 -0.43
C GLY A 132 7.76 5.69 -1.94
N GLY A 133 8.32 4.77 -2.73
CA GLY A 133 8.43 4.95 -4.19
C GLY A 133 9.12 6.25 -4.59
N GLY A 134 10.17 6.66 -3.87
CA GLY A 134 10.93 7.88 -4.10
C GLY A 134 10.41 9.12 -3.35
N PHE A 135 9.25 9.04 -2.69
CA PHE A 135 8.74 10.14 -1.89
C PHE A 135 9.23 10.06 -0.45
N GLY A 136 9.76 11.16 0.06
CA GLY A 136 10.17 11.33 1.46
C GLY A 136 9.93 12.75 1.92
N LEU A 137 9.54 12.91 3.20
CA LEU A 137 9.33 14.22 3.82
C LEU A 137 10.67 14.92 4.05
N ASN A 138 10.72 16.24 3.77
CA ASN A 138 11.94 17.07 3.92
C ASN A 138 13.16 16.52 3.17
N ASN A 139 12.93 15.76 2.13
CA ASN A 139 13.96 15.19 1.28
C ASN A 139 14.13 16.03 0.02
N LYS A 140 15.27 16.70 -0.12
CA LYS A 140 15.56 17.63 -1.23
C LYS A 140 15.38 17.00 -2.61
N LYS A 141 15.73 15.73 -2.76
CA LYS A 141 15.62 15.02 -4.03
C LYS A 141 14.17 14.72 -4.39
N SER A 142 13.40 14.26 -3.40
CA SER A 142 11.95 14.09 -3.50
C SER A 142 11.28 15.39 -3.92
N ASP A 143 11.63 16.51 -3.27
CA ASP A 143 11.05 17.82 -3.56
C ASP A 143 11.42 18.34 -4.95
N LEU A 144 12.63 18.07 -5.43
CA LEU A 144 13.04 18.39 -6.80
C LEU A 144 12.22 17.60 -7.83
N MET A 145 12.00 16.31 -7.62
CA MET A 145 11.16 15.50 -8.49
C MET A 145 9.71 15.99 -8.50
N LEU A 146 9.13 16.25 -7.33
CA LEU A 146 7.79 16.84 -7.20
C LEU A 146 7.70 18.15 -7.95
N THR A 147 8.69 19.04 -7.77
CA THR A 147 8.73 20.36 -8.42
C THR A 147 8.75 20.22 -9.95
N LYS A 148 9.55 19.29 -10.50
CA LYS A 148 9.60 19.06 -11.96
C LYS A 148 8.24 18.55 -12.47
N ILE A 149 7.62 17.60 -11.78
CA ILE A 149 6.31 17.05 -12.15
C ILE A 149 5.23 18.14 -12.13
N PHE A 150 5.15 18.90 -11.03
CA PHE A 150 4.11 19.91 -10.84
C PHE A 150 4.26 21.14 -11.78
N LYS A 151 5.46 21.41 -12.27
CA LYS A 151 5.71 22.45 -13.29
C LYS A 151 5.30 22.02 -14.71
N SER A 152 5.08 20.74 -14.95
CA SER A 152 4.65 20.29 -16.26
C SER A 152 3.27 20.86 -16.62
N LYS A 153 3.14 21.43 -17.81
CA LYS A 153 1.84 21.95 -18.29
C LYS A 153 0.79 20.86 -18.52
N TYR A 154 1.22 19.60 -18.55
CA TYR A 154 0.34 18.44 -18.71
C TYR A 154 -0.08 17.84 -17.37
N PHE A 155 0.50 18.30 -16.27
CA PHE A 155 0.08 17.90 -14.92
C PHE A 155 -1.31 18.43 -14.60
N LYS A 156 -2.25 17.54 -14.28
CA LYS A 156 -3.64 17.86 -13.98
C LYS A 156 -3.98 17.72 -12.49
N GLY A 157 -3.30 16.86 -11.77
CA GLY A 157 -3.54 16.69 -10.34
C GLY A 157 -2.70 15.59 -9.71
N VAL A 158 -2.65 15.65 -8.39
CA VAL A 158 -2.07 14.60 -7.54
C VAL A 158 -3.13 14.09 -6.57
N ILE A 159 -3.20 12.77 -6.39
CA ILE A 159 -4.00 12.14 -5.36
C ILE A 159 -3.07 11.87 -4.17
N THR A 160 -3.36 12.45 -3.02
CA THR A 160 -2.67 12.17 -1.76
C THR A 160 -3.54 11.27 -0.90
N THR A 161 -2.95 10.25 -0.27
CA THR A 161 -3.69 9.24 0.47
C THR A 161 -3.53 9.35 1.99
N GLN A 162 -2.63 10.22 2.44
CA GLN A 162 -2.35 10.45 3.86
C GLN A 162 -2.37 11.93 4.22
N ALA A 163 -2.83 12.23 5.43
CA ALA A 163 -2.90 13.60 5.93
C ALA A 163 -1.52 14.27 5.91
N ILE A 164 -0.49 13.58 6.41
CA ILE A 164 0.87 14.12 6.45
C ILE A 164 1.41 14.48 5.05
N THR A 165 1.14 13.66 4.04
CA THR A 165 1.52 13.94 2.64
C THR A 165 0.77 15.15 2.09
N ASN A 166 -0.55 15.17 2.32
CA ASN A 166 -1.41 16.27 1.88
C ASN A 166 -0.97 17.62 2.50
N ASP A 167 -0.72 17.61 3.80
CA ASP A 167 -0.32 18.81 4.55
C ASP A 167 1.11 19.25 4.16
N TYR A 168 2.02 18.29 3.92
CA TYR A 168 3.36 18.57 3.43
C TYR A 168 3.37 19.33 2.10
N LEU A 169 2.58 18.88 1.13
CA LEU A 169 2.48 19.57 -0.16
C LEU A 169 1.93 20.99 -0.03
N LYS A 170 0.96 21.20 0.87
CA LYS A 170 0.32 22.49 1.11
C LYS A 170 1.22 23.47 1.86
N VAL A 171 1.79 23.03 2.99
CA VAL A 171 2.63 23.86 3.86
C VAL A 171 3.90 24.32 3.12
N ASN A 172 4.49 23.44 2.32
CA ASN A 172 5.69 23.77 1.54
C ASN A 172 5.38 24.43 0.18
N ASN A 173 4.11 24.69 -0.13
CA ASN A 173 3.67 25.28 -1.40
C ASN A 173 4.23 24.54 -2.64
N LEU A 174 4.38 23.23 -2.57
CA LEU A 174 4.95 22.41 -3.64
C LEU A 174 3.98 22.24 -4.81
N CYS A 175 2.69 22.19 -4.54
CA CYS A 175 1.64 21.96 -5.54
C CYS A 175 0.52 23.02 -5.40
N PRO A 176 -0.08 23.49 -6.52
CA PRO A 176 -1.30 24.29 -6.47
C PRO A 176 -2.42 23.56 -5.72
N GLN A 177 -3.10 24.22 -4.81
CA GLN A 177 -4.06 23.58 -3.90
C GLN A 177 -5.26 22.97 -4.64
N ASP A 178 -5.69 23.60 -5.72
CA ASP A 178 -6.77 23.13 -6.60
C ASP A 178 -6.44 21.84 -7.36
N LYS A 179 -5.15 21.46 -7.41
CA LYS A 179 -4.67 20.23 -8.02
C LYS A 179 -4.38 19.10 -7.03
N ILE A 180 -4.55 19.34 -5.72
CA ILE A 180 -4.39 18.31 -4.68
C ILE A 180 -5.73 17.68 -4.38
N ASN A 181 -5.85 16.39 -4.67
CA ASN A 181 -7.03 15.58 -4.38
C ASN A 181 -6.74 14.68 -3.19
N TYR A 182 -7.24 15.02 -2.02
CA TYR A 182 -7.03 14.24 -0.82
C TYR A 182 -8.08 13.14 -0.69
N ILE A 183 -7.66 11.89 -0.82
CA ILE A 183 -8.49 10.69 -0.62
C ILE A 183 -7.78 9.86 0.45
N TYR A 184 -8.20 10.02 1.71
CA TYR A 184 -7.57 9.32 2.82
C TYR A 184 -7.72 7.82 2.66
N GLY A 185 -6.64 7.12 2.86
CA GLY A 185 -6.64 5.68 2.87
C GLY A 185 -5.95 5.07 1.64
N GLY A 186 -5.92 3.80 1.65
CA GLY A 186 -5.70 2.89 0.54
C GLY A 186 -6.93 2.04 0.44
N PHE A 187 -6.76 0.80 0.05
CA PHE A 187 -7.84 -0.17 0.06
C PHE A 187 -7.29 -1.52 0.52
N VAL A 188 -8.14 -2.24 1.19
CA VAL A 188 -7.89 -3.62 1.57
C VAL A 188 -8.23 -4.50 0.36
N GLN A 189 -7.43 -5.54 0.12
CA GLN A 189 -7.63 -6.45 -1.02
C GLN A 189 -8.72 -7.50 -0.76
N PHE A 190 -9.38 -7.44 0.39
CA PHE A 190 -10.45 -8.35 0.80
C PHE A 190 -11.82 -7.70 0.55
N LYS A 191 -12.81 -8.52 0.22
CA LYS A 191 -14.19 -8.09 0.20
C LYS A 191 -14.86 -8.40 1.52
N LYS A 192 -15.88 -7.61 1.91
CA LYS A 192 -16.62 -7.84 3.16
C LYS A 192 -17.24 -9.23 3.24
N GLU A 193 -17.77 -9.73 2.11
CA GLU A 193 -18.38 -11.05 2.00
C GLU A 193 -17.40 -12.22 2.18
N ASP A 194 -16.10 -11.98 1.99
CA ASP A 194 -15.07 -13.01 2.16
C ASP A 194 -14.59 -13.15 3.61
N ILE A 195 -14.92 -12.15 4.48
CA ILE A 195 -14.43 -12.12 5.85
C ILE A 195 -15.04 -13.25 6.67
N LYS A 196 -14.17 -13.99 7.37
CA LYS A 196 -14.57 -15.12 8.22
C LYS A 196 -15.04 -14.64 9.59
N PRO A 197 -16.00 -15.34 10.22
CA PRO A 197 -16.40 -15.06 11.58
C PRO A 197 -15.20 -15.10 12.54
N LYS A 198 -15.13 -14.13 13.46
CA LYS A 198 -14.06 -14.03 14.45
C LYS A 198 -14.09 -15.19 15.43
N GLN A 199 -12.95 -15.85 15.61
CA GLN A 199 -12.77 -16.82 16.69
C GLN A 199 -12.43 -16.08 17.98
N ILE A 200 -13.13 -16.44 19.05
CA ILE A 200 -13.09 -15.73 20.35
C ILE A 200 -12.35 -16.59 21.36
N TYR A 201 -11.31 -16.02 21.97
CA TYR A 201 -10.57 -16.64 23.07
C TYR A 201 -11.49 -17.05 24.23
N LYS A 202 -11.23 -18.22 24.80
CA LYS A 202 -12.04 -18.91 25.83
C LYS A 202 -13.47 -19.28 25.43
N LYS A 203 -13.89 -19.02 24.16
CA LYS A 203 -15.19 -19.47 23.63
C LYS A 203 -15.02 -20.45 22.48
N SER A 204 -14.40 -20.03 21.38
CA SER A 204 -14.18 -20.86 20.18
C SER A 204 -12.73 -21.30 19.99
N LYS A 205 -11.81 -20.79 20.79
CA LYS A 205 -10.38 -21.17 20.80
C LYS A 205 -9.79 -21.09 22.22
N LYS A 206 -8.67 -21.82 22.44
CA LYS A 206 -8.02 -21.95 23.75
C LYS A 206 -6.87 -20.96 23.94
N THR A 207 -6.23 -20.52 22.88
CA THR A 207 -5.08 -19.61 22.92
C THR A 207 -5.49 -18.17 22.68
N PHE A 208 -4.75 -17.24 23.28
CA PHE A 208 -4.80 -15.83 22.95
C PHE A 208 -3.71 -15.55 21.93
N ASP A 209 -4.07 -15.09 20.73
CA ASP A 209 -3.20 -15.07 19.58
C ASP A 209 -2.85 -13.63 19.17
N ILE A 210 -1.55 -13.32 19.15
CA ILE A 210 -1.01 -12.00 18.81
C ILE A 210 -0.18 -12.14 17.53
N CYS A 211 -0.48 -11.35 16.52
CA CYS A 211 0.27 -11.40 15.27
C CYS A 211 1.07 -10.13 14.98
N PHE A 212 2.14 -10.35 14.23
CA PHE A 212 2.96 -9.35 13.55
C PHE A 212 2.96 -9.69 12.06
N VAL A 213 2.50 -8.76 11.23
CA VAL A 213 2.39 -8.98 9.78
C VAL A 213 3.00 -7.78 9.06
N ALA A 214 4.14 -7.97 8.41
CA ALA A 214 4.83 -6.90 7.70
C ALA A 214 5.74 -7.44 6.59
N ALA A 215 6.07 -6.61 5.60
CA ALA A 215 7.18 -6.87 4.70
C ALA A 215 8.49 -6.38 5.34
N LYS A 216 9.56 -7.16 5.23
CA LYS A 216 10.88 -6.83 5.75
C LYS A 216 11.64 -5.99 4.73
N TYR A 217 12.00 -4.77 5.09
CA TYR A 217 12.77 -3.85 4.24
C TYR A 217 14.12 -3.46 4.84
N SER A 218 14.30 -3.57 6.15
CA SER A 218 15.54 -3.28 6.84
C SER A 218 16.15 -4.52 7.46
N ASP A 219 17.44 -4.44 7.84
CA ASP A 219 18.06 -5.46 8.65
C ASP A 219 17.27 -5.68 9.94
N LYS A 220 17.05 -6.95 10.31
CA LYS A 220 16.26 -7.36 11.49
C LYS A 220 14.86 -6.74 11.58
N GLY A 221 14.35 -6.10 10.49
CA GLY A 221 13.03 -5.49 10.46
C GLY A 221 12.81 -4.36 11.47
N VAL A 222 13.85 -3.59 11.79
CA VAL A 222 13.80 -2.52 12.82
C VAL A 222 12.82 -1.42 12.43
N ASP A 223 12.67 -1.13 11.14
CA ASP A 223 11.68 -0.17 10.62
C ASP A 223 10.24 -0.57 10.94
N LYS A 224 9.95 -1.87 10.96
CA LYS A 224 8.64 -2.43 11.31
C LYS A 224 8.46 -2.71 12.79
N GLY A 225 9.53 -2.59 13.59
CA GLY A 225 9.52 -2.85 15.03
C GLY A 225 9.47 -4.34 15.38
N TYR A 226 10.04 -5.20 14.52
CA TYR A 226 10.10 -6.64 14.80
C TYR A 226 10.84 -6.93 16.12
N ASP A 227 11.88 -6.17 16.44
CA ASP A 227 12.60 -6.23 17.72
C ASP A 227 11.69 -5.94 18.93
N ILE A 228 10.85 -4.90 18.85
CA ILE A 228 9.87 -4.58 19.90
C ILE A 228 8.82 -5.69 20.03
N PHE A 229 8.36 -6.25 18.90
CA PHE A 229 7.43 -7.37 18.91
C PHE A 229 8.01 -8.58 19.63
N ILE A 230 9.26 -8.98 19.32
CA ILE A 230 9.91 -10.12 19.99
C ILE A 230 10.16 -9.86 21.46
N GLU A 231 10.61 -8.65 21.84
CA GLU A 231 10.79 -8.29 23.25
C GLU A 231 9.45 -8.35 24.00
N THR A 232 8.39 -7.80 23.44
CA THR A 232 7.02 -7.90 23.98
C THR A 232 6.59 -9.35 24.14
N ALA A 233 6.86 -10.20 23.14
CA ALA A 233 6.52 -11.62 23.20
C ALA A 233 7.26 -12.36 24.32
N LYS A 234 8.55 -12.07 24.53
CA LYS A 234 9.33 -12.63 25.65
C LYS A 234 8.76 -12.23 27.00
N ILE A 235 8.43 -10.94 27.18
CA ILE A 235 7.84 -10.44 28.43
C ILE A 235 6.50 -11.13 28.71
N ILE A 236 5.59 -11.19 27.76
CA ILE A 236 4.27 -11.80 27.94
C ILE A 236 4.38 -13.30 28.20
N SER A 237 5.33 -13.99 27.57
CA SER A 237 5.57 -15.42 27.76
C SER A 237 5.99 -15.78 29.19
N GLN A 238 6.52 -14.83 29.94
CA GLN A 238 6.84 -15.01 31.36
C GLN A 238 5.62 -14.82 32.27
N MET A 239 4.53 -14.23 31.76
CA MET A 239 3.34 -13.87 32.54
C MET A 239 2.19 -14.86 32.39
N THR A 240 2.13 -15.61 31.27
CA THR A 240 1.03 -16.53 30.96
C THR A 240 1.47 -17.61 29.98
N ASP A 241 0.76 -18.76 30.00
CA ASP A 241 1.12 -19.95 29.23
C ASP A 241 0.26 -20.16 27.96
N ASP A 242 -0.82 -19.46 27.79
CA ASP A 242 -1.78 -19.67 26.71
C ASP A 242 -1.80 -18.56 25.64
N VAL A 243 -0.81 -17.65 25.64
CA VAL A 243 -0.59 -16.69 24.56
C VAL A 243 0.33 -17.29 23.49
N MET A 244 -0.07 -17.16 22.25
CA MET A 244 0.71 -17.56 21.07
C MET A 244 1.04 -16.35 20.19
N PHE A 245 2.23 -16.35 19.62
CA PHE A 245 2.73 -15.30 18.74
C PHE A 245 2.85 -15.81 17.30
N HIS A 246 2.46 -14.98 16.35
CA HIS A 246 2.40 -15.36 14.94
C HIS A 246 3.06 -14.29 14.07
N VAL A 247 4.03 -14.70 13.25
CA VAL A 247 4.80 -13.80 12.40
C VAL A 247 4.55 -14.15 10.93
N VAL A 248 4.07 -13.19 10.15
CA VAL A 248 3.89 -13.30 8.71
C VAL A 248 4.74 -12.26 8.00
N GLY A 249 5.48 -12.68 6.98
CA GLY A 249 6.45 -11.87 6.22
C GLY A 249 7.81 -12.55 6.15
N GLY A 250 8.84 -11.79 5.79
CA GLY A 250 10.19 -12.30 5.64
C GLY A 250 11.04 -12.28 6.92
N PHE A 251 10.43 -12.56 8.07
CA PHE A 251 11.07 -12.54 9.39
C PHE A 251 11.16 -13.94 9.95
N ASP A 252 12.23 -14.23 10.69
CA ASP A 252 12.46 -15.52 11.34
C ASP A 252 13.34 -15.39 12.60
N SER A 253 13.76 -16.54 13.15
CA SER A 253 14.64 -16.63 14.32
C SER A 253 16.09 -16.21 14.04
N ASP A 254 16.51 -16.17 12.78
CA ASP A 254 17.88 -15.73 12.42
C ASP A 254 18.01 -14.21 12.50
N ASP A 255 16.89 -13.49 12.36
CA ASP A 255 16.86 -12.04 12.53
C ASP A 255 17.06 -11.64 14.00
N ILE A 256 16.34 -12.29 14.91
CA ILE A 256 16.37 -12.04 16.35
C ILE A 256 16.15 -13.37 17.07
N ASP A 257 16.98 -13.69 18.05
CA ASP A 257 16.87 -14.90 18.83
C ASP A 257 15.52 -15.03 19.55
N THR A 258 14.81 -16.11 19.24
CA THR A 258 13.50 -16.47 19.79
C THR A 258 13.54 -17.78 20.60
N SER A 259 14.71 -18.28 20.98
CA SER A 259 14.89 -19.55 21.68
C SER A 259 14.07 -19.67 22.98
N GLU A 260 13.94 -18.56 23.72
CA GLU A 260 13.14 -18.49 24.95
C GLU A 260 11.63 -18.70 24.75
N ILE A 261 11.15 -18.43 23.55
CA ILE A 261 9.72 -18.49 23.19
C ILE A 261 9.41 -19.45 22.03
N LYS A 262 10.35 -20.35 21.71
CA LYS A 262 10.28 -21.23 20.52
C LYS A 262 8.99 -22.04 20.41
N ASP A 263 8.42 -22.45 21.52
CA ASP A 263 7.20 -23.26 21.58
C ASP A 263 5.92 -22.40 21.48
N ARG A 264 6.06 -21.06 21.49
CA ARG A 264 4.96 -20.10 21.50
C ARG A 264 4.95 -19.15 20.31
N ILE A 265 5.96 -19.21 19.42
CA ILE A 265 6.05 -18.38 18.23
C ILE A 265 5.97 -19.24 16.98
N LYS A 266 5.23 -18.77 15.97
CA LYS A 266 5.09 -19.44 14.68
C LYS A 266 5.41 -18.48 13.55
N PHE A 267 6.28 -18.92 12.64
CA PHE A 267 6.67 -18.19 11.44
C PHE A 267 5.97 -18.79 10.22
N TYR A 268 5.37 -17.95 9.40
CA TYR A 268 4.57 -18.37 8.24
C TYR A 268 5.21 -17.96 6.90
N GLY A 269 6.27 -17.15 6.92
CA GLY A 269 6.83 -16.58 5.69
C GLY A 269 5.85 -15.64 4.98
N PHE A 270 6.10 -15.34 3.72
CA PHE A 270 5.19 -14.54 2.91
C PHE A 270 3.93 -15.33 2.57
N GLN A 271 2.76 -14.70 2.72
CA GLN A 271 1.47 -15.32 2.53
C GLN A 271 0.59 -14.55 1.53
N LYS A 272 -0.34 -15.26 0.88
CA LYS A 272 -1.31 -14.71 -0.08
C LYS A 272 -2.53 -14.13 0.65
N PRO A 273 -3.30 -13.22 0.03
CA PRO A 273 -4.47 -12.60 0.65
C PRO A 273 -5.49 -13.61 1.22
N ASN A 274 -5.76 -14.70 0.52
CA ASN A 274 -6.72 -15.72 1.00
C ASN A 274 -6.29 -16.38 2.31
N PHE A 275 -4.98 -16.58 2.51
CA PHE A 275 -4.46 -17.07 3.79
C PHE A 275 -4.72 -16.05 4.89
N LEU A 276 -4.50 -14.75 4.61
CA LEU A 276 -4.62 -13.68 5.60
C LEU A 276 -6.04 -13.52 6.14
N ILE A 277 -7.08 -13.74 5.33
CA ILE A 277 -8.48 -13.69 5.78
C ILE A 277 -8.74 -14.74 6.87
N ASP A 278 -8.34 -15.99 6.61
CA ASP A 278 -8.51 -17.08 7.60
C ASP A 278 -7.60 -16.88 8.81
N PHE A 279 -6.37 -16.40 8.60
CA PHE A 279 -5.39 -16.12 9.62
C PHE A 279 -5.91 -15.05 10.60
N TYR A 280 -6.31 -13.88 10.10
CA TYR A 280 -6.79 -12.79 10.95
C TYR A 280 -8.07 -13.13 11.71
N SER A 281 -8.93 -14.00 11.18
CA SER A 281 -10.12 -14.45 11.91
C SER A 281 -9.78 -15.14 13.25
N LYS A 282 -8.56 -15.66 13.37
CA LYS A 282 -8.05 -16.37 14.56
C LYS A 282 -7.23 -15.49 15.49
N MET A 283 -6.74 -14.34 15.02
CA MET A 283 -5.88 -13.45 15.81
C MET A 283 -6.68 -12.52 16.71
N ASP A 284 -6.25 -12.30 17.93
CA ASP A 284 -6.88 -11.37 18.88
C ASP A 284 -6.35 -9.96 18.72
N ILE A 285 -5.03 -9.83 18.58
CA ILE A 285 -4.33 -8.57 18.44
C ILE A 285 -3.38 -8.64 17.24
N SER A 286 -3.35 -7.59 16.43
CA SER A 286 -2.29 -7.27 15.49
C SER A 286 -1.42 -6.18 16.11
N LEU A 287 -0.16 -6.51 16.41
CA LEU A 287 0.81 -5.60 16.99
C LEU A 287 1.72 -5.03 15.92
N ALA A 288 1.70 -3.71 15.73
CA ALA A 288 2.42 -3.00 14.68
C ALA A 288 3.26 -1.85 15.25
N PRO A 289 4.41 -2.11 15.89
CA PRO A 289 5.26 -1.12 16.54
C PRO A 289 6.25 -0.50 15.55
N SER A 290 5.77 0.01 14.43
CA SER A 290 6.60 0.59 13.36
C SER A 290 7.32 1.86 13.80
N ARG A 291 8.53 2.06 13.26
CA ARG A 291 9.33 3.27 13.43
C ARG A 291 9.41 4.04 12.10
N PRO A 292 8.99 5.29 12.04
CA PRO A 292 9.18 6.10 10.86
C PRO A 292 10.68 6.42 10.64
N PHE A 293 11.06 6.69 9.40
CA PHE A 293 12.37 7.19 8.99
C PHE A 293 13.57 6.26 9.22
N LYS A 294 13.36 4.95 9.37
CA LYS A 294 14.46 4.00 9.58
C LYS A 294 15.07 3.43 8.30
N LEU A 295 14.41 3.56 7.15
CA LEU A 295 14.93 3.05 5.87
C LEU A 295 15.87 4.07 5.21
N PHE A 296 15.42 5.30 5.03
CA PHE A 296 16.19 6.41 4.48
C PHE A 296 15.56 7.76 4.87
N GLU A 297 16.30 8.84 4.67
CA GLU A 297 15.89 10.18 5.06
C GLU A 297 14.50 10.54 4.50
N GLY A 298 13.63 10.99 5.37
CA GLY A 298 12.26 11.40 5.03
C GLY A 298 11.28 10.27 4.73
N ASN A 299 11.75 9.03 4.63
CA ASN A 299 10.86 7.90 4.41
C ASN A 299 9.98 7.63 5.63
N PHE A 300 8.77 7.18 5.41
CA PHE A 300 7.83 6.82 6.46
C PHE A 300 6.92 5.69 5.99
N ASP A 301 6.37 4.95 6.95
CA ASP A 301 5.37 3.95 6.66
C ASP A 301 4.11 4.59 6.11
N GLY A 302 3.42 3.83 5.29
CA GLY A 302 2.16 4.25 4.69
C GLY A 302 1.07 4.42 5.74
N PHE A 303 0.15 3.48 5.76
CA PHE A 303 -0.88 3.42 6.79
C PHE A 303 -0.39 2.64 7.99
N PRO A 304 -1.08 2.78 9.14
CA PRO A 304 -0.78 1.92 10.26
C PRO A 304 -0.77 0.47 9.77
N LEU A 305 0.30 -0.22 10.06
CA LEU A 305 0.37 -1.65 9.82
C LEU A 305 -0.79 -2.32 10.59
N GLY A 306 -1.46 -3.26 9.96
CA GLY A 306 -2.59 -3.93 10.57
C GLY A 306 -3.98 -3.53 10.05
N ILE A 307 -4.07 -2.66 9.01
CA ILE A 307 -5.36 -2.33 8.38
C ILE A 307 -6.09 -3.59 7.93
N ASP A 308 -5.40 -4.51 7.27
CA ASP A 308 -5.96 -5.80 6.86
C ASP A 308 -6.48 -6.61 8.06
N ALA A 309 -5.75 -6.58 9.18
CA ALA A 309 -6.16 -7.21 10.42
C ALA A 309 -7.43 -6.58 10.99
N GLY A 310 -7.47 -5.25 11.07
CA GLY A 310 -8.64 -4.49 11.53
C GLY A 310 -9.86 -4.75 10.66
N TYR A 311 -9.68 -4.76 9.35
CA TYR A 311 -10.75 -5.08 8.39
C TYR A 311 -11.36 -6.48 8.63
N CYS A 312 -10.55 -7.43 9.06
CA CYS A 312 -10.96 -8.79 9.43
C CYS A 312 -11.41 -8.94 10.89
N GLY A 313 -11.52 -7.86 11.65
CA GLY A 313 -11.97 -7.89 13.05
C GLY A 313 -10.90 -8.34 14.06
N THR A 314 -9.63 -8.04 13.80
CA THR A 314 -8.53 -8.18 14.75
C THR A 314 -8.23 -6.80 15.36
N ALA A 315 -8.08 -6.70 16.66
CA ALA A 315 -7.76 -5.43 17.33
C ALA A 315 -6.36 -4.94 16.89
N ILE A 316 -6.25 -3.67 16.53
CA ILE A 316 -4.99 -3.05 16.09
C ILE A 316 -4.32 -2.34 17.28
N PHE A 317 -3.07 -2.73 17.54
CA PHE A 317 -2.16 -2.05 18.47
C PHE A 317 -1.02 -1.47 17.64
N VAL A 318 -0.94 -0.15 17.50
CA VAL A 318 -0.10 0.51 16.52
C VAL A 318 0.62 1.72 17.09
N SER A 319 1.89 1.92 16.71
CA SER A 319 2.59 3.19 16.94
C SER A 319 2.08 4.27 16.01
N ASP A 320 2.03 5.52 16.45
CA ASP A 320 1.51 6.64 15.65
C ASP A 320 2.32 7.94 15.84
N GLU A 321 3.66 7.84 15.78
CA GLU A 321 4.57 8.98 15.95
C GLU A 321 4.29 10.13 14.95
N LEU A 322 3.82 9.81 13.75
CA LEU A 322 3.51 10.79 12.70
C LEU A 322 2.04 11.22 12.68
N LYS A 323 1.23 10.80 13.65
CA LYS A 323 -0.21 11.10 13.76
C LYS A 323 -0.99 10.82 12.47
N MET A 324 -0.67 9.70 11.83
CA MET A 324 -1.30 9.30 10.57
C MET A 324 -2.68 8.67 10.76
N ASN A 325 -2.98 8.18 11.98
CA ASN A 325 -4.25 7.53 12.33
C ASN A 325 -5.37 8.52 12.67
N LYS A 326 -5.35 9.66 12.06
CA LYS A 326 -6.21 10.84 12.30
C LYS A 326 -7.72 10.55 12.40
N TYR A 327 -8.20 9.53 11.70
CA TYR A 327 -9.62 9.17 11.65
C TYR A 327 -10.00 8.05 12.61
N TYR A 328 -9.03 7.50 13.33
CA TYR A 328 -9.25 6.55 14.41
C TYR A 328 -9.17 7.25 15.76
N LYS A 329 -9.87 6.69 16.73
CA LYS A 329 -9.81 7.14 18.14
C LYS A 329 -9.07 6.10 18.95
N ASP A 330 -8.08 6.58 19.72
CA ASP A 330 -7.33 5.74 20.66
C ASP A 330 -8.26 5.17 21.73
N LEU A 331 -8.08 3.89 22.06
CA LEU A 331 -8.86 3.08 23.00
C LEU A 331 -10.33 2.87 22.63
N GLU A 332 -10.79 3.42 21.49
CA GLU A 332 -12.13 3.16 20.95
C GLU A 332 -12.05 2.29 19.70
N ASP A 333 -11.29 2.74 18.68
CA ASP A 333 -11.16 2.05 17.39
C ASP A 333 -9.87 1.24 17.30
N ILE A 334 -8.77 1.78 17.86
CA ILE A 334 -7.43 1.18 17.88
C ILE A 334 -6.78 1.44 19.24
N VAL A 335 -5.64 0.80 19.51
CA VAL A 335 -4.80 1.13 20.66
C VAL A 335 -3.50 1.75 20.17
N ILE A 336 -3.27 3.03 20.48
CA ILE A 336 -2.00 3.69 20.23
C ILE A 336 -0.98 3.23 21.28
N ILE A 337 0.19 2.80 20.81
CA ILE A 337 1.28 2.31 21.65
C ILE A 337 2.51 3.18 21.52
N ASN A 338 3.29 3.29 22.60
CA ASN A 338 4.66 3.75 22.57
C ASN A 338 5.58 2.59 22.19
N LEU A 339 6.80 2.88 21.76
CA LEU A 339 7.78 1.86 21.35
C LEU A 339 8.56 1.32 22.58
N ASP A 340 7.83 0.93 23.61
CA ASP A 340 8.36 0.31 24.83
C ASP A 340 7.65 -1.04 25.06
N ALA A 341 8.42 -2.12 25.03
CA ALA A 341 7.88 -3.48 25.11
C ALA A 341 7.19 -3.77 26.47
N LYS A 342 7.62 -3.13 27.56
CA LYS A 342 6.98 -3.30 28.89
C LYS A 342 5.64 -2.61 28.93
N GLU A 343 5.54 -1.38 28.42
CA GLU A 343 4.26 -0.66 28.33
C GLU A 343 3.29 -1.38 27.40
N ILE A 344 3.78 -1.87 26.23
CA ILE A 344 2.97 -2.66 25.29
C ILE A 344 2.46 -3.92 25.98
N SER A 345 3.32 -4.67 26.67
CA SER A 345 2.95 -5.88 27.39
C SER A 345 1.86 -5.59 28.44
N ALA A 346 2.01 -4.52 29.22
CA ALA A 346 1.02 -4.13 30.23
C ALA A 346 -0.35 -3.78 29.58
N LYS A 347 -0.37 -3.06 28.45
CA LYS A 347 -1.60 -2.77 27.70
C LYS A 347 -2.24 -4.05 27.15
N ILE A 348 -1.45 -4.96 26.59
CA ILE A 348 -1.95 -6.25 26.08
C ILE A 348 -2.55 -7.08 27.22
N MET A 349 -1.86 -7.21 28.35
CA MET A 349 -2.33 -7.98 29.50
C MET A 349 -3.62 -7.43 30.13
N LYS A 350 -3.87 -6.12 30.04
CA LYS A 350 -5.16 -5.54 30.42
C LYS A 350 -6.32 -6.15 29.63
N TYR A 351 -6.15 -6.26 28.31
CA TYR A 351 -7.16 -6.82 27.40
C TYR A 351 -7.21 -8.37 27.46
N TYR A 352 -6.08 -9.03 27.70
CA TYR A 352 -6.03 -10.46 27.97
C TYR A 352 -6.87 -10.84 29.19
N ASN A 353 -6.78 -10.06 30.27
CA ASN A 353 -7.55 -10.25 31.49
C ASN A 353 -9.03 -9.83 31.34
N ASN A 354 -9.34 -9.00 30.35
CA ASN A 354 -10.71 -8.57 30.03
C ASN A 354 -11.02 -8.74 28.54
N PRO A 355 -11.22 -9.97 28.05
CA PRO A 355 -11.47 -10.24 26.64
C PRO A 355 -12.74 -9.57 26.09
N ALA A 356 -13.74 -9.27 26.94
CA ALA A 356 -14.95 -8.58 26.50
C ALA A 356 -14.66 -7.18 25.95
N ASP A 357 -13.78 -6.42 26.63
CA ASP A 357 -13.36 -5.10 26.18
C ASP A 357 -12.53 -5.18 24.89
N LEU A 358 -11.67 -6.21 24.76
CA LEU A 358 -10.92 -6.44 23.54
C LEU A 358 -11.83 -6.64 22.34
N TYR A 359 -12.83 -7.53 22.44
CA TYR A 359 -13.72 -7.82 21.31
C TYR A 359 -14.70 -6.69 21.00
N LYS A 360 -15.04 -5.87 21.98
CA LYS A 360 -15.74 -4.61 21.73
C LYS A 360 -14.88 -3.66 20.90
N LEU A 361 -13.62 -3.41 21.29
CA LEU A 361 -12.66 -2.60 20.54
C LEU A 361 -12.43 -3.19 19.14
N SER A 362 -12.23 -4.49 19.04
CA SER A 362 -12.05 -5.22 17.78
C SER A 362 -13.23 -5.00 16.80
N SER A 363 -14.46 -5.04 17.30
CA SER A 363 -15.66 -4.77 16.48
C SER A 363 -15.73 -3.31 16.04
N MET A 364 -15.40 -2.35 16.91
CA MET A 364 -15.33 -0.93 16.55
C MET A 364 -14.23 -0.68 15.52
N CYS A 365 -13.06 -1.28 15.72
CA CYS A 365 -11.94 -1.27 14.77
C CYS A 365 -12.38 -1.79 13.40
N GLN A 366 -13.07 -2.93 13.36
CA GLN A 366 -13.55 -3.52 12.10
C GLN A 366 -14.49 -2.58 11.35
N ASN A 367 -15.50 -2.05 12.05
CA ASN A 367 -16.47 -1.13 11.44
C ASN A 367 -15.77 0.11 10.88
N LYS A 368 -14.86 0.70 11.67
CA LYS A 368 -14.12 1.90 11.27
C LYS A 368 -13.17 1.64 10.10
N THR A 369 -12.47 0.52 10.13
CA THR A 369 -11.55 0.14 9.05
C THR A 369 -12.30 -0.16 7.77
N GLN A 370 -13.44 -0.85 7.85
CA GLN A 370 -14.30 -1.10 6.68
C GLN A 370 -14.94 0.18 6.13
N GLU A 371 -15.25 1.16 6.97
CA GLU A 371 -15.72 2.48 6.52
C GLU A 371 -14.62 3.24 5.74
N LEU A 372 -13.38 3.21 6.23
CA LEU A 372 -12.28 4.02 5.66
C LEU A 372 -11.61 3.38 4.45
N PHE A 373 -11.51 2.06 4.41
CA PHE A 373 -10.68 1.31 3.47
C PHE A 373 -11.46 0.34 2.57
N ASP A 374 -12.77 0.54 2.47
CA ASP A 374 -13.59 -0.19 1.51
C ASP A 374 -13.10 0.09 0.08
N ILE A 375 -12.85 -0.99 -0.68
CA ILE A 375 -12.25 -0.86 -2.01
C ILE A 375 -13.16 -0.10 -2.98
N ASP A 376 -14.47 -0.29 -2.90
CA ASP A 376 -15.42 0.36 -3.80
C ASP A 376 -15.45 1.87 -3.55
N LEU A 377 -15.52 2.30 -2.28
CA LEU A 377 -15.45 3.72 -1.92
C LEU A 377 -14.15 4.37 -2.38
N GLN A 378 -13.02 3.72 -2.13
CA GLN A 378 -11.70 4.23 -2.49
C GLN A 378 -11.54 4.38 -4.01
N ILE A 379 -12.03 3.42 -4.77
CA ILE A 379 -11.95 3.46 -6.24
C ILE A 379 -12.94 4.48 -6.81
N ASP A 380 -14.14 4.58 -6.28
CA ASP A 380 -15.16 5.53 -6.77
C ASP A 380 -14.71 6.99 -6.57
N GLU A 381 -14.05 7.32 -5.44
CA GLU A 381 -13.49 8.65 -5.23
C GLU A 381 -12.37 8.97 -6.26
N ARG A 382 -11.49 8.01 -6.59
CA ARG A 382 -10.48 8.19 -7.63
C ARG A 382 -11.10 8.37 -9.02
N ILE A 383 -12.14 7.59 -9.34
CA ILE A 383 -12.89 7.72 -10.60
C ILE A 383 -13.55 9.10 -10.70
N LYS A 384 -14.05 9.68 -9.62
CA LYS A 384 -14.59 11.05 -9.62
C LYS A 384 -13.50 12.07 -10.01
N VAL A 385 -12.28 11.92 -9.47
CA VAL A 385 -11.15 12.78 -9.84
C VAL A 385 -10.88 12.68 -11.35
N PHE A 386 -10.79 11.46 -11.89
CA PHE A 386 -10.57 11.26 -13.34
C PHE A 386 -11.65 11.89 -14.18
N LYS A 387 -12.92 11.66 -13.82
CA LYS A 387 -14.09 12.23 -14.53
C LYS A 387 -14.12 13.76 -14.51
N ASN A 388 -13.75 14.37 -13.38
CA ASN A 388 -13.70 15.82 -13.24
C ASN A 388 -12.61 16.42 -14.13
N ILE A 389 -11.42 15.82 -14.18
CA ILE A 389 -10.33 16.25 -15.07
C ILE A 389 -10.75 16.12 -16.54
N LEU A 390 -11.34 15.00 -16.93
CA LEU A 390 -11.78 14.75 -18.31
C LEU A 390 -12.95 15.62 -18.79
N LYS A 391 -13.76 16.17 -17.87
CA LYS A 391 -14.86 17.11 -18.18
C LYS A 391 -14.39 18.56 -18.30
N GLY A 392 -13.30 18.92 -17.63
CA GLY A 392 -12.72 20.26 -17.65
C GLY A 392 -11.78 20.52 -18.84
N GLU A 393 -11.66 19.56 -19.74
CA GLU A 393 -10.99 19.68 -21.05
C GLU A 393 -12.03 20.16 -22.13
#